data_71cbf8b22d67367a954801c3112a461e
#
_entry.id   71cbf8b22d67367a954801c3112a461e
#
_cell.length_a   1.000
_cell.length_b   1.000
_cell.length_c   1.000
_cell.angle_alpha   90.00
_cell.angle_beta   90.00
_cell.angle_gamma   90.00
#
_symmetry.space_group_name_H-M   'P 1'
#
loop_
_entity.id
_entity.type
_entity.pdbx_description
1 polymer ?
#
loop_
_entity_poly.entity_id
_entity_poly.type
_entity_poly.pdbx_seq_one_letter_code
_entity_poly.pdbx_strand_id
1 'polypeptide(L)'
;MRRDVRDYPEVATREAIINALVHRDYSISGSILVSIFGGFMSVSSIGGIVRGLGIDDLMLGTSSRRNEKLASVMYRLGYMEAYGTGIPRIMGLYCNSVEKPRIEATTSVFKITLPRMSLVELGQDAENVVSGYSSGDVFTRSDLERKFGFSRSHSYEIVKELLTKGAVEQIGIGRSTSYRLC
;
A
#
# COMPACT_ATOMS: atom_id res chain seq x y z
N MET A 1 -19.72 5.87 17.10
CA MET A 1 -18.28 6.13 17.21
C MET A 1 -17.78 6.58 15.84
N ARG A 2 -17.21 7.76 15.69
CA ARG A 2 -16.74 8.27 14.38
C ARG A 2 -15.49 7.48 14.00
N ARG A 3 -15.51 6.76 12.89
CA ARG A 3 -14.38 6.03 12.35
C ARG A 3 -13.67 6.94 11.35
N ASP A 4 -12.45 7.37 11.65
CA ASP A 4 -11.65 8.13 10.68
C ASP A 4 -11.13 7.15 9.63
N VAL A 5 -11.73 7.20 8.47
CA VAL A 5 -11.33 6.40 7.33
C VAL A 5 -10.34 7.19 6.50
N ARG A 6 -9.15 6.62 6.29
CA ARG A 6 -8.08 7.26 5.53
C ARG A 6 -8.14 6.83 4.07
N ASP A 7 -8.18 7.80 3.20
CA ASP A 7 -8.19 7.59 1.74
C ASP A 7 -6.90 6.96 1.21
N TYR A 8 -5.79 7.13 1.92
CA TYR A 8 -4.47 6.63 1.56
C TYR A 8 -3.80 6.02 2.80
N PRO A 9 -3.06 4.90 2.68
CA PRO A 9 -2.27 4.37 3.78
C PRO A 9 -1.27 5.43 4.27
N GLU A 10 -1.28 5.70 5.57
CA GLU A 10 -0.41 6.71 6.17
C GLU A 10 1.07 6.44 5.88
N VAL A 11 1.47 5.18 5.99
CA VAL A 11 2.85 4.76 5.74
C VAL A 11 3.22 4.99 4.27
N ALA A 12 2.35 4.65 3.30
CA ALA A 12 2.62 4.88 1.89
C ALA A 12 2.74 6.37 1.56
N THR A 13 1.86 7.19 2.13
CA THR A 13 1.90 8.65 1.98
C THR A 13 3.19 9.22 2.53
N ARG A 14 3.57 8.82 3.75
CA ARG A 14 4.81 9.25 4.41
C ARG A 14 6.04 8.84 3.59
N GLU A 15 6.12 7.58 3.16
CA GLU A 15 7.23 7.09 2.35
C GLU A 15 7.35 7.83 1.02
N ALA A 16 6.24 8.11 0.33
CA ALA A 16 6.26 8.86 -0.92
C ALA A 16 6.80 10.29 -0.73
N ILE A 17 6.40 10.98 0.34
CA ILE A 17 6.86 12.34 0.64
C ILE A 17 8.34 12.33 1.04
N ILE A 18 8.77 11.40 1.90
CA ILE A 18 10.16 11.30 2.35
C ILE A 18 11.07 10.94 1.18
N ASN A 19 10.66 10.01 0.32
CA ASN A 19 11.39 9.70 -0.91
C ASN A 19 11.57 10.95 -1.78
N ALA A 20 10.49 11.73 -1.97
CA ALA A 20 10.56 12.98 -2.73
C ALA A 20 11.55 13.97 -2.12
N LEU A 21 11.62 14.09 -0.79
CA LEU A 21 12.57 14.96 -0.09
C LEU A 21 14.01 14.46 -0.22
N VAL A 22 14.27 13.19 0.09
CA VAL A 22 15.62 12.62 0.17
C VAL A 22 16.26 12.46 -1.20
N HIS A 23 15.47 12.18 -2.24
CA HIS A 23 15.97 11.95 -3.60
C HIS A 23 15.88 13.17 -4.53
N ARG A 24 15.30 14.29 -4.08
CA ARG A 24 15.23 15.52 -4.85
C ARG A 24 16.61 16.01 -5.26
N ASP A 25 16.72 16.53 -6.47
CA ASP A 25 17.89 17.28 -6.92
C ASP A 25 17.77 18.74 -6.46
N TYR A 26 18.53 19.08 -5.40
CA TYR A 26 18.52 20.43 -4.83
C TYR A 26 19.39 21.45 -5.60
N SER A 27 20.14 20.99 -6.60
CA SER A 27 20.88 21.90 -7.51
C SER A 27 19.94 22.60 -8.50
N ILE A 28 18.76 22.02 -8.72
CA ILE A 28 17.75 22.55 -9.63
C ILE A 28 16.65 23.25 -8.81
N SER A 29 16.35 24.50 -9.17
CA SER A 29 15.23 25.25 -8.58
C SER A 29 13.90 24.59 -8.92
N GLY A 30 12.98 24.55 -7.96
CA GLY A 30 11.64 23.99 -8.12
C GLY A 30 11.08 23.45 -6.81
N SER A 31 9.91 22.87 -6.85
CA SER A 31 9.19 22.38 -5.66
C SER A 31 8.91 20.88 -5.77
N ILE A 32 8.75 20.24 -4.62
CA ILE A 32 8.03 18.97 -4.54
C ILE A 32 6.56 19.29 -4.70
N LEU A 33 5.89 18.59 -5.59
CA LEU A 33 4.47 18.78 -5.86
C LEU A 33 3.70 17.58 -5.33
N VAL A 34 2.77 17.85 -4.42
CA VAL A 34 1.77 16.88 -3.95
C VAL A 34 0.41 17.29 -4.54
N SER A 35 -0.17 16.41 -5.34
CA SER A 35 -1.47 16.67 -5.99
C SER A 35 -2.45 15.58 -5.56
N ILE A 36 -3.63 15.99 -5.12
CA ILE A 36 -4.72 15.11 -4.68
C ILE A 36 -5.89 15.26 -5.64
N PHE A 37 -6.33 14.14 -6.18
CA PHE A 37 -7.45 14.02 -7.10
C PHE A 37 -8.53 13.12 -6.51
N GLY A 38 -9.69 13.03 -7.16
CA GLY A 38 -10.79 12.20 -6.65
C GLY A 38 -10.46 10.71 -6.50
N GLY A 39 -9.56 10.18 -7.35
CA GLY A 39 -9.20 8.76 -7.38
C GLY A 39 -7.75 8.44 -6.97
N PHE A 40 -6.88 9.43 -6.84
CA PHE A 40 -5.46 9.18 -6.53
C PHE A 40 -4.79 10.43 -5.94
N MET A 41 -3.65 10.19 -5.30
CA MET A 41 -2.69 11.21 -4.90
C MET A 41 -1.37 10.97 -5.64
N SER A 42 -0.71 12.03 -6.09
CA SER A 42 0.64 11.92 -6.64
C SER A 42 1.62 12.82 -5.92
N VAL A 43 2.84 12.32 -5.76
CA VAL A 43 3.98 13.05 -5.22
C VAL A 43 5.06 13.04 -6.27
N SER A 44 5.49 14.20 -6.72
CA SER A 44 6.56 14.34 -7.70
C SER A 44 7.66 15.27 -7.20
N SER A 45 8.89 14.97 -7.56
CA SER A 45 10.07 15.76 -7.23
C SER A 45 11.00 15.88 -8.44
N ILE A 46 11.74 16.98 -8.46
CA ILE A 46 12.82 17.19 -9.44
C ILE A 46 14.00 16.28 -9.07
N GLY A 47 14.55 15.62 -10.09
CA GLY A 47 15.59 14.63 -9.98
C GLY A 47 15.05 13.24 -10.35
N GLY A 48 15.47 12.72 -11.51
CA GLY A 48 15.16 11.37 -11.94
C GLY A 48 15.86 10.32 -11.06
N ILE A 49 15.78 9.07 -11.46
CA ILE A 49 16.52 7.98 -10.82
C ILE A 49 18.01 8.23 -10.96
N VAL A 50 18.78 7.89 -9.94
CA VAL A 50 20.25 8.02 -9.95
C VAL A 50 20.83 7.16 -11.08
N ARG A 51 21.86 7.67 -11.78
CA ARG A 51 22.51 6.97 -12.90
C ARG A 51 22.86 5.54 -12.53
N GLY A 52 22.53 4.61 -13.42
CA GLY A 52 22.83 3.19 -13.27
C GLY A 52 21.70 2.39 -12.59
N LEU A 53 20.64 3.03 -12.12
CA LEU A 53 19.47 2.36 -11.58
C LEU A 53 18.25 2.56 -12.50
N GLY A 54 17.39 1.56 -12.53
CA GLY A 54 16.08 1.60 -13.18
C GLY A 54 14.92 1.49 -12.18
N ILE A 55 13.72 1.58 -12.66
CA ILE A 55 12.50 1.37 -11.84
C ILE A 55 12.48 -0.04 -11.26
N ASP A 56 12.91 -1.03 -12.03
CA ASP A 56 12.95 -2.43 -11.61
C ASP A 56 13.89 -2.64 -10.41
N ASP A 57 15.04 -1.95 -10.40
CA ASP A 57 15.98 -1.99 -9.26
C ASP A 57 15.34 -1.43 -7.99
N LEU A 58 14.56 -0.35 -8.12
CA LEU A 58 13.82 0.24 -7.00
C LEU A 58 12.75 -0.70 -6.47
N MET A 59 12.09 -1.43 -7.37
CA MET A 59 11.09 -2.45 -6.99
C MET A 59 11.72 -3.62 -6.23
N LEU A 60 12.98 -3.94 -6.50
CA LEU A 60 13.78 -4.93 -5.77
C LEU A 60 14.35 -4.40 -4.45
N GLY A 61 14.10 -3.12 -4.11
CA GLY A 61 14.59 -2.50 -2.87
C GLY A 61 16.00 -1.92 -2.97
N THR A 62 16.58 -1.87 -4.17
CA THR A 62 17.86 -1.17 -4.38
C THR A 62 17.61 0.34 -4.37
N SER A 63 18.38 1.08 -3.57
CA SER A 63 18.30 2.54 -3.59
C SER A 63 19.69 3.17 -3.48
N SER A 64 19.85 4.29 -4.18
CA SER A 64 21.02 5.15 -4.05
C SER A 64 20.55 6.53 -3.60
N ARG A 65 21.04 6.97 -2.45
CA ARG A 65 20.61 8.22 -1.83
C ARG A 65 21.29 9.40 -2.49
N ARG A 66 20.51 10.33 -3.05
CA ARG A 66 21.08 11.58 -3.61
C ARG A 66 21.52 12.53 -2.52
N ASN A 67 20.81 12.59 -1.41
CA ASN A 67 21.07 13.51 -0.30
C ASN A 67 21.33 12.72 1.00
N GLU A 68 22.52 12.15 1.13
CA GLU A 68 22.87 11.28 2.27
C GLU A 68 22.75 11.96 3.63
N LYS A 69 23.13 13.25 3.73
CA LYS A 69 23.01 14.01 4.98
C LYS A 69 21.56 14.16 5.40
N LEU A 70 20.68 14.50 4.44
CA LEU A 70 19.25 14.62 4.72
C LEU A 70 18.64 13.26 5.07
N ALA A 71 19.01 12.20 4.34
CA ALA A 71 18.58 10.84 4.65
C ALA A 71 18.99 10.43 6.08
N SER A 72 20.23 10.75 6.49
CA SER A 72 20.71 10.46 7.84
C SER A 72 19.91 11.20 8.93
N VAL A 73 19.51 12.44 8.68
CA VAL A 73 18.64 13.20 9.59
C VAL A 73 17.26 12.55 9.68
N MET A 74 16.62 12.24 8.52
CA MET A 74 15.31 11.59 8.48
C MET A 74 15.31 10.23 9.19
N TYR A 75 16.39 9.45 9.01
CA TYR A 75 16.58 8.19 9.70
C TYR A 75 16.65 8.36 11.23
N ARG A 76 17.47 9.31 11.72
CA ARG A 76 17.61 9.60 13.16
C ARG A 76 16.30 10.10 13.79
N LEU A 77 15.48 10.80 13.04
CA LEU A 77 14.15 11.25 13.46
C LEU A 77 13.09 10.13 13.41
N GLY A 78 13.44 8.93 12.94
CA GLY A 78 12.52 7.81 12.83
C GLY A 78 11.51 7.91 11.68
N TYR A 79 11.73 8.81 10.73
CA TYR A 79 10.82 8.99 9.59
C TYR A 79 11.09 8.01 8.45
N MET A 80 12.29 7.45 8.34
CA MET A 80 12.65 6.47 7.32
C MET A 80 13.52 5.34 7.86
N GLU A 81 13.55 4.23 7.15
CA GLU A 81 14.43 3.09 7.42
C GLU A 81 15.73 3.16 6.60
N ALA A 82 16.76 2.43 7.05
CA ALA A 82 18.11 2.55 6.48
C ALA A 82 18.30 1.88 5.11
N TYR A 83 17.42 0.96 4.70
CA TYR A 83 17.75 -0.10 3.73
C TYR A 83 16.98 -0.07 2.40
N GLY A 84 16.50 1.07 1.93
CA GLY A 84 15.86 1.16 0.60
C GLY A 84 14.50 0.45 0.49
N THR A 85 13.88 0.10 1.60
CA THR A 85 12.63 -0.66 1.67
C THR A 85 11.37 0.17 1.36
N GLY A 86 11.49 1.48 1.15
CA GLY A 86 10.35 2.39 1.01
C GLY A 86 9.42 2.05 -0.16
N ILE A 87 9.97 1.82 -1.35
CA ILE A 87 9.18 1.47 -2.55
C ILE A 87 8.52 0.09 -2.41
N PRO A 88 9.23 -1.01 -2.09
CA PRO A 88 8.61 -2.29 -1.81
C PRO A 88 7.52 -2.21 -0.74
N ARG A 89 7.71 -1.40 0.30
CA ARG A 89 6.73 -1.19 1.36
C ARG A 89 5.47 -0.50 0.87
N ILE A 90 5.61 0.55 0.05
CA ILE A 90 4.47 1.19 -0.62
C ILE A 90 3.69 0.15 -1.42
N MET A 91 4.37 -0.64 -2.26
CA MET A 91 3.73 -1.67 -3.08
C MET A 91 3.03 -2.75 -2.23
N GLY A 92 3.66 -3.18 -1.15
CA GLY A 92 3.10 -4.16 -0.21
C GLY A 92 1.80 -3.70 0.43
N LEU A 93 1.67 -2.41 0.78
CA LEU A 93 0.45 -1.86 1.36
C LEU A 93 -0.75 -1.85 0.40
N TYR A 94 -0.50 -1.99 -0.90
CA TYR A 94 -1.52 -2.06 -1.94
C TYR A 94 -1.62 -3.47 -2.56
N CYS A 95 -1.03 -4.50 -1.94
CA CYS A 95 -1.00 -5.85 -2.52
C CYS A 95 -2.40 -6.39 -2.84
N ASN A 96 -3.41 -5.98 -2.09
CA ASN A 96 -4.80 -6.41 -2.24
C ASN A 96 -5.72 -5.35 -2.89
N SER A 97 -5.19 -4.18 -3.21
CA SER A 97 -5.96 -3.14 -3.89
C SER A 97 -6.11 -3.49 -5.38
N VAL A 98 -7.27 -3.19 -5.95
CA VAL A 98 -7.53 -3.33 -7.38
C VAL A 98 -6.54 -2.49 -8.18
N GLU A 99 -6.37 -1.23 -7.77
CA GLU A 99 -5.38 -0.34 -8.35
C GLU A 99 -4.09 -0.37 -7.55
N LYS A 100 -2.97 -0.41 -8.25
CA LYS A 100 -1.62 -0.45 -7.67
C LYS A 100 -0.96 0.92 -7.77
N PRO A 101 -0.05 1.27 -6.83
CA PRO A 101 0.79 2.44 -6.98
C PRO A 101 1.57 2.39 -8.29
N ARG A 102 1.77 3.56 -8.90
CA ARG A 102 2.57 3.71 -10.12
C ARG A 102 3.80 4.55 -9.84
N ILE A 103 4.92 4.13 -10.41
CA ILE A 103 6.16 4.88 -10.38
C ILE A 103 6.51 5.28 -11.79
N GLU A 104 6.72 6.55 -12.00
CA GLU A 104 7.10 7.14 -13.25
C GLU A 104 8.39 7.94 -13.04
N ALA A 105 9.35 7.73 -13.90
CA ALA A 105 10.61 8.44 -13.84
C ALA A 105 11.06 8.86 -15.23
N THR A 106 11.54 10.08 -15.32
CA THR A 106 12.26 10.62 -16.46
C THR A 106 13.70 10.93 -16.03
N THR A 107 14.52 11.50 -16.90
CA THR A 107 15.85 11.99 -16.53
C THR A 107 15.82 13.08 -15.46
N SER A 108 14.71 13.83 -15.35
CA SER A 108 14.64 15.05 -14.53
C SER A 108 13.54 15.03 -13.48
N VAL A 109 12.61 14.07 -13.52
CA VAL A 109 11.46 14.02 -12.61
C VAL A 109 11.24 12.58 -12.15
N PHE A 110 10.94 12.42 -10.88
CA PHE A 110 10.45 11.19 -10.27
C PHE A 110 9.07 11.43 -9.68
N LYS A 111 8.14 10.51 -9.94
CA LYS A 111 6.75 10.64 -9.50
C LYS A 111 6.22 9.30 -9.00
N ILE A 112 5.60 9.33 -7.84
CA ILE A 112 4.82 8.23 -7.27
C ILE A 112 3.35 8.62 -7.28
N THR A 113 2.51 7.75 -7.81
CA THR A 113 1.05 7.89 -7.77
C THR A 113 0.48 6.80 -6.88
N LEU A 114 -0.24 7.20 -5.84
CA LEU A 114 -0.92 6.33 -4.89
C LEU A 114 -2.42 6.35 -5.22
N PRO A 115 -3.03 5.24 -5.61
CA PRO A 115 -4.47 5.17 -5.78
C PRO A 115 -5.17 5.45 -4.44
N ARG A 116 -6.34 6.10 -4.52
CA ARG A 116 -7.21 6.18 -3.37
C ARG A 116 -7.62 4.75 -3.00
N MET A 117 -7.38 4.38 -1.76
CA MET A 117 -7.99 3.16 -1.25
C MET A 117 -9.49 3.43 -1.25
N SER A 118 -10.17 2.92 -2.27
CA SER A 118 -11.62 2.90 -2.21
C SER A 118 -11.94 2.27 -0.88
N LEU A 119 -12.70 2.98 -0.06
CA LEU A 119 -13.55 2.32 0.90
C LEU A 119 -14.44 1.42 0.08
N VAL A 120 -13.97 0.23 -0.04
CA VAL A 120 -14.83 -0.82 -0.46
C VAL A 120 -15.83 -0.91 0.68
N GLU A 121 -17.01 -0.33 0.48
CA GLU A 121 -18.11 -0.55 1.38
C GLU A 121 -18.34 -2.06 1.42
N LEU A 122 -17.71 -2.70 2.39
CA LEU A 122 -18.04 -4.07 2.75
C LEU A 122 -19.45 -4.04 3.32
N GLY A 123 -20.26 -5.00 2.95
CA GLY A 123 -21.50 -5.23 3.66
C GLY A 123 -21.22 -5.41 5.16
N GLN A 124 -22.18 -5.09 6.01
CA GLN A 124 -22.04 -5.13 7.47
C GLN A 124 -21.43 -6.44 7.97
N ASP A 125 -21.84 -7.58 7.38
CA ASP A 125 -21.34 -8.88 7.79
C ASP A 125 -19.90 -9.14 7.33
N ALA A 126 -19.50 -8.63 6.17
CA ALA A 126 -18.11 -8.67 5.71
C ALA A 126 -17.22 -7.78 6.58
N GLU A 127 -17.69 -6.61 7.02
CA GLU A 127 -16.99 -5.77 8.01
C GLU A 127 -16.83 -6.48 9.36
N ASN A 128 -17.86 -7.17 9.82
CA ASN A 128 -17.82 -7.95 11.06
C ASN A 128 -16.76 -9.06 10.98
N VAL A 129 -16.63 -9.72 9.82
CA VAL A 129 -15.59 -10.73 9.59
C VAL A 129 -14.21 -10.10 9.66
N VAL A 130 -13.97 -9.02 8.92
CA VAL A 130 -12.67 -8.32 8.93
C VAL A 130 -12.30 -7.83 10.34
N SER A 131 -13.27 -7.34 11.10
CA SER A 131 -13.06 -6.88 12.48
C SER A 131 -12.87 -8.02 13.47
N GLY A 132 -13.34 -9.21 13.14
CA GLY A 132 -13.26 -10.40 14.00
C GLY A 132 -11.96 -11.20 13.88
N TYR A 133 -11.10 -10.88 12.93
CA TYR A 133 -9.80 -11.52 12.72
C TYR A 133 -8.69 -10.48 12.69
N SER A 134 -7.45 -10.91 12.93
CA SER A 134 -6.25 -10.09 12.79
C SER A 134 -5.64 -10.23 11.39
N SER A 135 -4.91 -9.21 10.92
CA SER A 135 -4.18 -9.32 9.65
C SER A 135 -3.23 -10.53 9.68
N GLY A 136 -3.29 -11.33 8.62
CA GLY A 136 -2.54 -12.57 8.50
C GLY A 136 -3.26 -13.83 9.03
N ASP A 137 -4.37 -13.68 9.76
CA ASP A 137 -5.16 -14.82 10.22
C ASP A 137 -5.73 -15.61 9.03
N VAL A 138 -5.72 -16.93 9.18
CA VAL A 138 -6.25 -17.86 8.18
C VAL A 138 -7.54 -18.48 8.71
N PHE A 139 -8.58 -18.46 7.89
CA PHE A 139 -9.87 -19.04 8.23
C PHE A 139 -10.51 -19.77 7.04
N THR A 140 -11.47 -20.60 7.32
CA THR A 140 -12.28 -21.31 6.34
C THR A 140 -13.73 -20.80 6.36
N ARG A 141 -14.53 -21.15 5.36
CA ARG A 141 -15.97 -20.84 5.39
C ARG A 141 -16.67 -21.43 6.60
N SER A 142 -16.26 -22.64 7.00
CA SER A 142 -16.83 -23.29 8.20
C SER A 142 -16.49 -22.53 9.49
N ASP A 143 -15.38 -21.82 9.53
CA ASP A 143 -15.05 -20.95 10.68
C ASP A 143 -15.97 -19.74 10.74
N LEU A 144 -16.35 -19.16 9.59
CA LEU A 144 -17.33 -18.08 9.52
C LEU A 144 -18.73 -18.55 9.98
N GLU A 145 -19.15 -19.72 9.51
CA GLU A 145 -20.40 -20.33 9.93
C GLU A 145 -20.45 -20.50 11.46
N ARG A 146 -19.35 -21.00 12.05
CA ARG A 146 -19.24 -21.26 13.50
C ARG A 146 -19.12 -19.99 14.33
N LYS A 147 -18.29 -19.04 13.88
CA LYS A 147 -17.93 -17.83 14.66
C LYS A 147 -19.00 -16.76 14.60
N PHE A 148 -19.64 -16.59 13.44
CA PHE A 148 -20.61 -15.53 13.18
C PHE A 148 -22.05 -16.04 13.02
N GLY A 149 -22.27 -17.35 13.02
CA GLY A 149 -23.59 -17.94 12.85
C GLY A 149 -24.15 -17.85 11.43
N PHE A 150 -23.31 -17.63 10.43
CA PHE A 150 -23.74 -17.50 9.04
C PHE A 150 -24.22 -18.84 8.47
N SER A 151 -25.20 -18.79 7.57
CA SER A 151 -25.56 -19.95 6.76
C SER A 151 -24.45 -20.25 5.73
N ARG A 152 -24.42 -21.47 5.21
CA ARG A 152 -23.43 -21.89 4.21
C ARG A 152 -23.44 -21.04 2.93
N SER A 153 -24.63 -20.67 2.45
CA SER A 153 -24.77 -19.78 1.29
C SER A 153 -24.29 -18.37 1.60
N HIS A 154 -24.64 -17.85 2.77
CA HIS A 154 -24.24 -16.52 3.20
C HIS A 154 -22.72 -16.41 3.40
N SER A 155 -22.09 -17.41 4.03
CA SER A 155 -20.61 -17.48 4.15
C SER A 155 -19.91 -17.50 2.79
N TYR A 156 -20.51 -18.12 1.78
CA TYR A 156 -19.99 -18.10 0.42
C TYR A 156 -20.04 -16.68 -0.19
N GLU A 157 -21.17 -15.98 -0.05
CA GLU A 157 -21.30 -14.61 -0.57
C GLU A 157 -20.37 -13.63 0.15
N ILE A 158 -20.23 -13.74 1.48
CA ILE A 158 -19.29 -12.93 2.26
C ILE A 158 -17.85 -13.15 1.78
N VAL A 159 -17.42 -14.41 1.63
CA VAL A 159 -16.08 -14.73 1.14
C VAL A 159 -15.85 -14.21 -0.28
N LYS A 160 -16.84 -14.35 -1.16
CA LYS A 160 -16.79 -13.82 -2.53
C LYS A 160 -16.67 -12.31 -2.53
N GLU A 161 -17.41 -11.62 -1.67
CA GLU A 161 -17.30 -10.18 -1.47
C GLU A 161 -15.88 -9.81 -0.99
N LEU A 162 -15.38 -10.45 0.06
CA LEU A 162 -14.04 -10.21 0.62
C LEU A 162 -12.92 -10.44 -0.40
N LEU A 163 -13.03 -11.49 -1.23
CA LEU A 163 -12.09 -11.76 -2.32
C LEU A 163 -12.15 -10.69 -3.41
N THR A 164 -13.37 -10.35 -3.87
CA THR A 164 -13.58 -9.34 -4.91
C THR A 164 -13.05 -7.98 -4.47
N LYS A 165 -13.14 -7.71 -3.19
CA LYS A 165 -12.75 -6.47 -2.53
C LYS A 165 -11.28 -6.49 -2.05
N GLY A 166 -10.58 -7.61 -2.23
CA GLY A 166 -9.17 -7.74 -1.86
C GLY A 166 -8.91 -7.71 -0.34
N ALA A 167 -9.93 -7.93 0.46
CA ALA A 167 -9.78 -7.99 1.92
C ALA A 167 -9.20 -9.31 2.41
N VAL A 168 -9.30 -10.36 1.59
CA VAL A 168 -8.69 -11.66 1.85
C VAL A 168 -8.06 -12.24 0.58
N GLU A 169 -7.05 -13.08 0.75
CA GLU A 169 -6.49 -13.91 -0.31
C GLU A 169 -6.91 -15.38 -0.13
N GLN A 170 -7.13 -16.07 -1.24
CA GLN A 170 -7.43 -17.51 -1.20
C GLN A 170 -6.16 -18.34 -1.13
N ILE A 171 -6.14 -19.29 -0.21
CA ILE A 171 -5.06 -20.28 -0.03
C ILE A 171 -5.63 -21.66 -0.31
N GLY A 172 -4.94 -22.42 -1.16
CA GLY A 172 -5.34 -23.79 -1.51
C GLY A 172 -6.48 -23.85 -2.53
N ILE A 173 -6.83 -25.07 -2.92
CA ILE A 173 -7.84 -25.38 -3.94
C ILE A 173 -8.74 -26.52 -3.44
N GLY A 174 -10.01 -26.47 -3.81
CA GLY A 174 -10.98 -27.52 -3.53
C GLY A 174 -11.33 -27.63 -2.03
N ARG A 175 -11.23 -28.84 -1.46
CA ARG A 175 -11.66 -29.08 -0.07
C ARG A 175 -10.76 -28.44 0.99
N SER A 176 -9.52 -28.10 0.64
CA SER A 176 -8.54 -27.43 1.53
C SER A 176 -8.48 -25.92 1.34
N THR A 177 -9.48 -25.32 0.71
CA THR A 177 -9.53 -23.87 0.51
C THR A 177 -9.68 -23.14 1.84
N SER A 178 -8.77 -22.26 2.13
CA SER A 178 -8.79 -21.32 3.25
C SER A 178 -8.55 -19.89 2.73
N TYR A 179 -8.75 -18.92 3.59
CA TYR A 179 -8.64 -17.50 3.26
C TYR A 179 -7.79 -16.83 4.31
N ARG A 180 -6.84 -16.02 3.87
CA ARG A 180 -5.99 -15.22 4.75
C ARG A 180 -6.48 -13.78 4.72
N LEU A 181 -6.70 -13.21 5.90
CA LEU A 181 -6.98 -11.78 6.03
C LEU A 181 -5.72 -10.97 5.69
N CYS A 182 -5.87 -9.99 4.88
CA CYS A 182 -4.80 -9.13 4.40
C CYS A 182 -4.45 -8.01 5.39
#